data_ed25baacc0d10d48f4f47aba63c2b116
#
_entry.id   ed25baacc0d10d48f4f47aba63c2b116
#
_cell.length_a   1.000
_cell.length_b   1.000
_cell.length_c   1.000
_cell.angle_alpha   90.00
_cell.angle_beta   90.00
_cell.angle_gamma   90.00
#
_symmetry.space_group_name_H-M   'P 1'
#
loop_
_entity.id
_entity.type
_entity.pdbx_description
1 polymer ?
#
loop_
_entity_poly.entity_id
_entity_poly.type
_entity_poly.pdbx_seq_one_letter_code
_entity_poly.pdbx_strand_id
1 'polypeptide(L)'
;MIYTCTMNLAIDLYIKTLQMKASEVNRTEEAVYMPNGKGVNVSFILKELGIDSVATGFKAGFTGEFIESELHKAGIKTDFVSVNGITRINVFAHVVTNNEEFKLVNQGPTVTAKEELQLLSII
;
A
#
# COMPACT_ATOMS: atom_id res chain seq x y z
N MET A 1 16.44 -7.00 16.32
CA MET A 1 15.86 -6.19 15.22
C MET A 1 14.63 -6.89 14.67
N ILE A 2 13.54 -6.15 14.54
CA ILE A 2 12.28 -6.68 13.99
C ILE A 2 12.18 -6.27 12.52
N TYR A 3 11.92 -7.24 11.65
CA TYR A 3 11.61 -7.02 10.25
C TYR A 3 10.14 -7.32 10.02
N THR A 4 9.45 -6.42 9.32
CA THR A 4 8.11 -6.69 8.81
C THR A 4 8.22 -6.89 7.30
N CYS A 5 7.61 -7.94 6.78
CA CYS A 5 7.73 -8.28 5.36
C CYS A 5 6.37 -8.20 4.67
N THR A 6 6.28 -7.38 3.65
CA THR A 6 5.09 -7.26 2.82
C THR A 6 5.41 -7.71 1.41
N MET A 7 4.90 -8.88 1.02
CA MET A 7 5.15 -9.48 -0.29
C MET A 7 4.39 -8.77 -1.41
N ASN A 8 3.26 -8.14 -1.10
CA ASN A 8 2.42 -7.48 -2.09
C ASN A 8 1.88 -6.16 -1.53
N LEU A 9 2.72 -5.13 -1.60
CA LEU A 9 2.35 -3.78 -1.18
C LEU A 9 1.18 -3.23 -2.00
N ALA A 10 0.47 -2.28 -1.43
CA ALA A 10 -0.57 -1.54 -2.12
C ALA A 10 -0.66 -0.11 -1.62
N ILE A 11 -1.11 0.78 -2.48
CA ILE A 11 -1.75 2.01 -2.06
C ILE A 11 -3.24 1.74 -2.08
N ASP A 12 -3.92 2.02 -0.96
CA ASP A 12 -5.37 1.98 -0.94
C ASP A 12 -5.89 3.40 -1.17
N LEU A 13 -6.63 3.56 -2.25
CA LEU A 13 -7.31 4.82 -2.57
C LEU A 13 -8.75 4.73 -2.04
N TYR A 14 -9.01 5.47 -0.97
CA TYR A 14 -10.34 5.56 -0.37
C TYR A 14 -11.08 6.74 -0.97
N ILE A 15 -12.22 6.47 -1.59
CA ILE A 15 -13.05 7.48 -2.24
C ILE A 15 -14.40 7.53 -1.53
N LYS A 16 -14.86 8.75 -1.27
CA LYS A 16 -16.22 9.00 -0.76
C LYS A 16 -16.97 9.79 -1.81
N THR A 17 -18.12 9.29 -2.22
CA THR A 17 -18.98 9.95 -3.20
C THR A 17 -20.44 9.90 -2.75
N LEU A 18 -21.22 10.93 -3.10
CA LEU A 18 -22.65 10.96 -2.77
C LEU A 18 -23.40 9.87 -3.50
N GLN A 19 -23.15 9.72 -4.78
CA GLN A 19 -23.78 8.70 -5.61
C GLN A 19 -22.81 8.21 -6.68
N MET A 20 -23.09 7.04 -7.21
CA MET A 20 -22.30 6.47 -8.31
C MET A 20 -23.26 6.01 -9.41
N LYS A 21 -23.20 6.70 -10.53
CA LYS A 21 -24.05 6.41 -11.70
C LYS A 21 -23.19 5.95 -12.86
N ALA A 22 -23.57 4.84 -13.46
CA ALA A 22 -22.89 4.31 -14.62
C ALA A 22 -22.97 5.28 -15.80
N SER A 23 -21.90 5.34 -16.60
CA SER A 23 -21.80 6.14 -17.82
C SER A 23 -21.89 7.66 -17.60
N GLU A 24 -21.74 8.11 -16.38
CA GLU A 24 -21.72 9.53 -16.02
C GLU A 24 -20.43 9.87 -15.29
N VAL A 25 -20.08 11.15 -15.29
CA VAL A 25 -18.98 11.65 -14.45
C VAL A 25 -19.50 11.79 -13.03
N ASN A 26 -18.89 11.05 -12.10
CA ASN A 26 -19.23 11.12 -10.69
C ASN A 26 -18.11 11.86 -9.96
N ARG A 27 -18.41 13.04 -9.44
CA ARG A 27 -17.42 13.84 -8.71
C ARG A 27 -17.41 13.41 -7.26
N THR A 28 -16.22 13.08 -6.78
CA THR A 28 -16.06 12.58 -5.42
C THR A 28 -15.95 13.73 -4.43
N GLU A 29 -16.38 13.49 -3.19
CA GLU A 29 -16.23 14.46 -2.10
C GLU A 29 -14.85 14.36 -1.44
N GLU A 30 -14.27 13.16 -1.43
CA GLU A 30 -13.03 12.91 -0.71
C GLU A 30 -12.26 11.79 -1.41
N ALA A 31 -10.95 11.95 -1.46
CA ALA A 31 -10.05 10.91 -1.95
C ALA A 31 -8.81 10.91 -1.07
N VAL A 32 -8.49 9.76 -0.47
CA VAL A 32 -7.36 9.61 0.45
C VAL A 32 -6.52 8.42 0.01
N TYR A 33 -5.20 8.64 -0.09
CA TYR A 33 -4.24 7.60 -0.44
C TYR A 33 -3.56 7.11 0.83
N MET A 34 -3.58 5.80 1.05
CA MET A 34 -2.95 5.21 2.24
C MET A 34 -2.06 4.04 1.85
N PRO A 35 -0.82 3.98 2.38
CA PRO A 35 -0.01 2.78 2.22
C PRO A 35 -0.69 1.60 2.92
N ASN A 36 -0.64 0.44 2.30
CA ASN A 36 -1.24 -0.76 2.86
C ASN A 36 -0.38 -2.00 2.56
N GLY A 37 -0.54 -2.97 3.40
CA GLY A 37 0.13 -4.25 3.41
C GLY A 37 0.20 -4.74 4.83
N LYS A 38 0.09 -6.04 5.03
CA LYS A 38 0.05 -6.60 6.39
C LYS A 38 1.31 -6.24 7.19
N GLY A 39 2.48 -6.40 6.58
CA GLY A 39 3.74 -6.03 7.23
C GLY A 39 3.86 -4.53 7.48
N VAL A 40 3.50 -3.71 6.51
CA VAL A 40 3.50 -2.25 6.65
C VAL A 40 2.61 -1.82 7.80
N ASN A 41 1.41 -2.38 7.88
CA ASN A 41 0.49 -2.06 8.96
C ASN A 41 1.06 -2.43 10.34
N VAL A 42 1.76 -3.56 10.43
CA VAL A 42 2.43 -3.95 11.67
C VAL A 42 3.52 -2.96 12.04
N SER A 43 4.31 -2.49 11.07
CA SER A 43 5.36 -1.49 11.32
C SER A 43 4.79 -0.18 11.86
N PHE A 44 3.66 0.29 11.33
CA PHE A 44 3.01 1.49 11.84
C PHE A 44 2.54 1.31 13.29
N ILE A 45 1.95 0.18 13.61
CA ILE A 45 1.50 -0.11 14.99
C ILE A 45 2.68 -0.23 15.94
N LEU A 46 3.75 -0.93 15.53
CA LEU A 46 4.96 -1.03 16.35
C LEU A 46 5.54 0.35 16.65
N LYS A 47 5.56 1.23 15.65
CA LYS A 47 6.06 2.59 15.85
C LYS A 47 5.24 3.37 16.87
N GLU A 48 3.91 3.24 16.83
CA GLU A 48 3.03 3.86 17.83
C GLU A 48 3.32 3.34 19.24
N LEU A 49 3.73 2.09 19.37
CA LEU A 49 4.11 1.47 20.64
C LEU A 49 5.55 1.80 21.06
N GLY A 50 6.27 2.60 20.28
CA GLY A 50 7.65 2.96 20.57
C GLY A 50 8.66 1.87 20.21
N ILE A 51 8.29 0.91 19.36
CA ILE A 51 9.13 -0.21 18.95
C ILE A 51 9.59 0.01 17.50
N ASP A 52 10.91 0.03 17.30
CA ASP A 52 11.47 0.18 15.95
C ASP A 52 11.40 -1.14 15.17
N SER A 53 11.19 -1.01 13.88
CA SER A 53 11.22 -2.13 12.94
C SER A 53 11.81 -1.68 11.61
N VAL A 54 12.17 -2.64 10.77
CA VAL A 54 12.56 -2.40 9.39
C VAL A 54 11.49 -3.02 8.50
N ALA A 55 10.84 -2.20 7.68
CA ALA A 55 9.84 -2.67 6.72
C ALA A 55 10.56 -3.12 5.45
N THR A 56 10.31 -4.34 5.02
CA THR A 56 10.87 -4.92 3.81
C THR A 56 9.77 -5.56 2.96
N GLY A 57 10.13 -5.99 1.78
CA GLY A 57 9.24 -6.59 0.80
C GLY A 57 9.60 -6.13 -0.60
N PHE A 58 8.64 -6.13 -1.51
CA PHE A 58 8.84 -5.71 -2.89
C PHE A 58 8.11 -4.40 -3.16
N LYS A 59 8.82 -3.45 -3.76
CA LYS A 59 8.23 -2.19 -4.21
C LYS A 59 8.49 -2.00 -5.70
N ALA A 60 7.60 -1.30 -6.39
CA ALA A 60 7.75 -1.04 -7.82
C ALA A 60 7.21 0.35 -8.18
N GLY A 61 7.95 1.06 -9.02
CA GLY A 61 7.53 2.32 -9.62
C GLY A 61 7.24 3.46 -8.63
N PHE A 62 6.55 4.46 -9.14
CA PHE A 62 6.26 5.67 -8.34
C PHE A 62 5.35 5.39 -7.14
N THR A 63 4.49 4.39 -7.24
CA THR A 63 3.59 4.00 -6.16
C THR A 63 4.36 3.35 -5.01
N GLY A 64 5.37 2.54 -5.32
CA GLY A 64 6.27 1.99 -4.31
C GLY A 64 7.06 3.07 -3.58
N GLU A 65 7.52 4.08 -4.32
CA GLU A 65 8.22 5.22 -3.73
C GLU A 65 7.32 6.04 -2.80
N PHE A 66 6.04 6.19 -3.15
CA PHE A 66 5.07 6.85 -2.28
C PHE A 66 4.97 6.13 -0.93
N ILE A 67 4.83 4.80 -0.96
CA ILE A 67 4.71 4.00 0.27
C ILE A 67 5.96 4.14 1.13
N GLU A 68 7.14 4.02 0.53
CA GLU A 68 8.40 4.19 1.25
C GLU A 68 8.52 5.58 1.86
N SER A 69 8.13 6.62 1.13
CA SER A 69 8.10 7.98 1.63
C SER A 69 7.20 8.14 2.84
N GLU A 70 6.02 7.53 2.83
CA GLU A 70 5.10 7.60 3.96
C GLU A 70 5.65 6.87 5.20
N LEU A 71 6.33 5.76 5.00
CA LEU A 71 7.01 5.05 6.08
C LEU A 71 8.13 5.91 6.68
N HIS A 72 8.94 6.55 5.85
CA HIS A 72 10.01 7.44 6.32
C HIS A 72 9.46 8.63 7.08
N LYS A 73 8.36 9.23 6.63
CA LYS A 73 7.71 10.32 7.36
C LYS A 73 7.26 9.90 8.76
N ALA A 74 6.88 8.64 8.92
CA ALA A 74 6.51 8.09 10.22
C ALA A 74 7.72 7.68 11.06
N GLY A 75 8.94 7.84 10.56
CA GLY A 75 10.16 7.45 11.26
C GLY A 75 10.46 5.95 11.20
N ILE A 76 9.88 5.24 10.24
CA ILE A 76 10.08 3.79 10.07
C ILE A 76 11.19 3.57 9.03
N LYS A 77 12.16 2.73 9.38
CA LYS A 77 13.23 2.32 8.47
C LYS A 77 12.71 1.32 7.44
N THR A 78 13.25 1.40 6.24
CA THR A 78 12.84 0.53 5.15
C THR A 78 14.04 -0.11 4.47
N ASP A 79 13.82 -1.29 3.92
CA ASP A 79 14.81 -1.99 3.10
C ASP A 79 14.07 -2.86 2.09
N PHE A 80 13.49 -2.22 1.08
CA PHE A 80 12.69 -2.90 0.07
C PHE A 80 13.55 -3.36 -1.10
N VAL A 81 13.14 -4.48 -1.70
CA VAL A 81 13.64 -4.92 -3.00
C VAL A 81 12.83 -4.25 -4.10
N SER A 82 13.51 -3.55 -5.01
CA SER A 82 12.86 -2.92 -6.15
C SER A 82 12.60 -3.95 -7.25
N VAL A 83 11.38 -4.00 -7.74
CA VAL A 83 11.00 -4.86 -8.85
C VAL A 83 10.43 -4.04 -10.00
N ASN A 84 10.33 -4.64 -11.18
CA ASN A 84 9.77 -3.96 -12.35
C ASN A 84 8.26 -3.85 -12.23
N GLY A 85 7.72 -2.80 -12.82
CA GLY A 85 6.29 -2.54 -12.86
C GLY A 85 5.88 -1.43 -11.91
N ILE A 86 4.70 -1.56 -11.35
CA ILE A 86 4.10 -0.57 -10.46
C ILE A 86 3.45 -1.30 -9.29
N THR A 87 3.72 -0.86 -8.07
CA THR A 87 2.98 -1.30 -6.89
C THR A 87 1.50 -0.97 -7.09
N ARG A 88 0.65 -1.94 -6.81
CA ARG A 88 -0.80 -1.83 -7.10
C ARG A 88 -1.46 -0.71 -6.31
N ILE A 89 -2.50 -0.15 -6.92
CA ILE A 89 -3.44 0.75 -6.25
C ILE A 89 -4.78 0.03 -6.17
N ASN A 90 -5.28 -0.17 -4.97
CA ASN A 90 -6.62 -0.69 -4.75
C ASN A 90 -7.58 0.49 -4.58
N VAL A 91 -8.82 0.32 -4.97
CA VAL A 91 -9.83 1.38 -4.87
C VAL A 91 -10.97 0.92 -3.98
N PHE A 92 -11.28 1.72 -2.98
CA PHE A 92 -12.37 1.48 -2.06
C PHE A 92 -13.30 2.69 -2.14
N ALA A 93 -14.50 2.49 -2.68
CA ALA A 93 -15.47 3.57 -2.86
C ALA A 93 -16.65 3.39 -1.91
N HIS A 94 -16.91 4.43 -1.11
CA HIS A 94 -18.08 4.50 -0.25
C HIS A 94 -19.10 5.42 -0.89
N VAL A 95 -20.28 4.88 -1.22
CA VAL A 95 -21.40 5.63 -1.79
C VAL A 95 -22.34 5.98 -0.64
N VAL A 96 -22.43 7.28 -0.34
CA VAL A 96 -23.10 7.76 0.88
C VAL A 96 -24.62 7.55 0.84
N THR A 97 -25.26 7.86 -0.29
CA THR A 97 -26.74 7.88 -0.37
C THR A 97 -27.38 6.53 -0.09
N ASN A 98 -26.74 5.44 -0.47
CA ASN A 98 -27.27 4.09 -0.25
C ASN A 98 -26.39 3.23 0.66
N ASN A 99 -25.33 3.83 1.23
CA ASN A 99 -24.39 3.18 2.14
C ASN A 99 -23.80 1.89 1.54
N GLU A 100 -23.45 1.92 0.27
CA GLU A 100 -22.79 0.81 -0.41
C GLU A 100 -21.28 1.03 -0.44
N GLU A 101 -20.52 -0.08 -0.41
CA GLU A 101 -19.08 -0.05 -0.54
C GLU A 101 -18.66 -0.90 -1.73
N PHE A 102 -17.73 -0.38 -2.53
CA PHE A 102 -17.13 -1.11 -3.63
C PHE A 102 -15.63 -1.25 -3.36
N LYS A 103 -15.14 -2.49 -3.38
CA LYS A 103 -13.73 -2.81 -3.13
C LYS A 103 -13.14 -3.41 -4.38
N LEU A 104 -12.26 -2.66 -5.03
CA LEU A 104 -11.58 -3.08 -6.25
C LEU A 104 -10.12 -3.36 -5.93
N VAL A 105 -9.75 -4.63 -5.93
CA VAL A 105 -8.41 -5.07 -5.56
C VAL A 105 -7.66 -5.50 -6.81
N ASN A 106 -6.52 -4.85 -7.07
CA ASN A 106 -5.70 -5.09 -8.23
C ASN A 106 -4.54 -6.03 -7.92
N GLN A 107 -3.99 -6.64 -8.97
CA GLN A 107 -2.80 -7.48 -8.86
C GLN A 107 -1.56 -6.61 -8.74
N GLY A 108 -0.57 -7.10 -8.00
CA GLY A 108 0.72 -6.47 -7.90
C GLY A 108 1.66 -6.84 -9.03
N PRO A 109 2.88 -6.32 -9.03
CA PRO A 109 3.89 -6.62 -10.04
C PRO A 109 4.38 -8.06 -9.92
N THR A 110 4.95 -8.57 -11.02
CA THR A 110 5.57 -9.89 -11.04
C THR A 110 6.95 -9.82 -10.39
N VAL A 111 7.25 -10.80 -9.55
CA VAL A 111 8.54 -10.92 -8.84
C VAL A 111 9.32 -12.07 -9.43
N THR A 112 10.61 -11.83 -9.76
CA THR A 112 11.50 -12.87 -10.31
C THR A 112 12.15 -13.67 -9.18
N ALA A 113 12.67 -14.86 -9.52
CA ALA A 113 13.41 -15.70 -8.56
C ALA A 113 14.63 -14.97 -8.00
N LYS A 114 15.31 -14.16 -8.81
CA LYS A 114 16.45 -13.36 -8.35
C LYS A 114 16.03 -12.34 -7.30
N GLU A 115 14.90 -11.70 -7.50
CA GLU A 115 14.36 -10.71 -6.55
C GLU A 115 13.92 -11.37 -5.25
N GLU A 116 13.37 -12.57 -5.31
CA GLU A 116 13.05 -13.36 -4.12
C GLU A 116 14.30 -13.67 -3.30
N LEU A 117 15.41 -14.04 -3.98
CA LEU A 117 16.68 -14.28 -3.31
C LEU A 117 17.23 -13.00 -2.67
N GLN A 118 17.05 -11.84 -3.32
CA GLN A 118 17.46 -10.57 -2.75
C GLN A 118 16.70 -10.28 -1.44
N LEU A 119 15.41 -10.57 -1.42
CA LEU A 119 14.62 -10.40 -0.21
C LEU A 119 15.10 -11.30 0.92
N LEU A 120 15.36 -12.56 0.61
CA LEU A 120 15.91 -13.51 1.61
C LEU A 120 17.24 -13.05 2.18
N SER A 121 18.07 -12.35 1.39
CA SER A 121 19.36 -11.86 1.86
C SER A 121 19.24 -10.68 2.83
N ILE A 122 18.11 -9.95 2.78
CA ILE A 122 17.84 -8.84 3.71
C ILE A 122 17.46 -9.36 5.09
N ILE A 123 16.70 -10.43 5.11
CA ILE A 123 16.21 -11.03 6.34
C ILE A 123 17.24 -12.03 6.87
#